data_1a9b1c71491a3b7455a59f032a31f7b7
#
_entry.id   1a9b1c71491a3b7455a59f032a31f7b7
#
_cell.length_a   1.000
_cell.length_b   1.000
_cell.length_c   1.000
_cell.angle_alpha   90.00
_cell.angle_beta   90.00
_cell.angle_gamma   90.00
#
_symmetry.space_group_name_H-M   'P 1'
#
loop_
_entity.id
_entity.type
_entity.pdbx_description
1 polymer ?
#
loop_
_entity_poly.entity_id
_entity_poly.type
_entity_poly.pdbx_seq_one_letter_code
_entity_poly.pdbx_strand_id
1 'polypeptide(L)'
;MNRINFTANLIKRTQIPKRVDDDKYAPADVSIVELDKNDKRDVKALYNASVLWNDQGAKYASNIYHEAVKGYEYDDVDCEHYLALTEQNSDFKNLQSDKILGLMLFSSSRYDADQITWLQVRPNTNSKQTWKREYKGVGAAMINLLKQINYNKPINVVSASDAVDFYKKQGFTNCEGDIPSSLYWWEG
;
A
#
# COMPACT_ATOMS: atom_id res chain seq x y z
N MET A 1 -10.87 -29.90 -4.76
CA MET A 1 -10.41 -28.86 -5.69
C MET A 1 -9.00 -28.46 -5.27
N ASN A 2 -8.00 -28.73 -6.12
CA ASN A 2 -6.65 -28.25 -5.87
C ASN A 2 -6.66 -26.72 -5.99
N ARG A 3 -6.52 -26.00 -4.88
CA ARG A 3 -6.22 -24.58 -4.89
C ARG A 3 -4.84 -24.45 -5.54
N ILE A 4 -4.78 -23.85 -6.72
CA ILE A 4 -3.54 -23.41 -7.31
C ILE A 4 -3.06 -22.29 -6.39
N ASN A 5 -2.05 -22.55 -5.57
CA ASN A 5 -1.41 -21.54 -4.75
C ASN A 5 -0.70 -20.57 -5.68
N PHE A 6 -1.31 -19.43 -5.90
CA PHE A 6 -0.68 -18.31 -6.57
C PHE A 6 0.16 -17.58 -5.51
N THR A 7 1.43 -17.48 -5.74
CA THR A 7 2.35 -16.52 -5.11
C THR A 7 1.97 -15.11 -5.56
N ALA A 8 2.65 -14.07 -5.02
CA ALA A 8 2.40 -12.69 -5.34
C ALA A 8 1.99 -12.47 -6.80
N ASN A 9 0.81 -11.92 -7.02
CA ASN A 9 0.21 -11.77 -8.33
C ASN A 9 0.42 -10.35 -8.85
N LEU A 10 0.94 -10.21 -10.07
CA LEU A 10 1.10 -8.91 -10.71
C LEU A 10 -0.28 -8.31 -11.02
N ILE A 11 -0.59 -7.15 -10.45
CA ILE A 11 -1.80 -6.39 -10.76
C ILE A 11 -1.50 -5.35 -11.84
N LYS A 12 -0.43 -4.56 -11.65
CA LYS A 12 -0.14 -3.44 -12.55
C LYS A 12 1.36 -3.15 -12.65
N ARG A 13 1.81 -2.77 -13.84
CA ARG A 13 3.08 -2.07 -14.04
C ARG A 13 2.82 -0.58 -14.23
N THR A 14 3.68 0.24 -13.66
CA THR A 14 3.61 1.69 -13.79
C THR A 14 5.00 2.31 -13.67
N GLN A 15 5.08 3.62 -13.82
CA GLN A 15 6.31 4.36 -13.61
C GLN A 15 6.14 5.37 -12.50
N ILE A 16 7.16 5.52 -11.69
CA ILE A 16 7.26 6.56 -10.66
C ILE A 16 8.62 7.25 -10.74
N PRO A 17 8.73 8.51 -10.30
CA PRO A 17 10.00 9.22 -10.33
C PRO A 17 11.01 8.60 -9.36
N LYS A 18 12.17 8.16 -9.89
CA LYS A 18 13.36 7.71 -9.13
C LYS A 18 14.44 8.78 -9.24
N ARG A 19 15.12 9.06 -8.13
CA ARG A 19 16.23 10.00 -8.10
C ARG A 19 17.43 9.43 -8.86
N VAL A 20 17.95 10.19 -9.79
CA VAL A 20 19.14 9.86 -10.62
C VAL A 20 20.33 10.74 -10.28
N ASP A 21 20.10 11.92 -9.70
CA ASP A 21 21.11 12.89 -9.30
C ASP A 21 20.51 13.82 -8.22
N ASP A 22 21.29 14.74 -7.65
CA ASP A 22 20.79 15.72 -6.71
C ASP A 22 19.63 16.50 -7.33
N ASP A 23 18.45 16.38 -6.71
CA ASP A 23 17.17 16.98 -7.11
C ASP A 23 16.61 16.57 -8.50
N LYS A 24 17.29 15.68 -9.23
CA LYS A 24 16.81 15.19 -10.53
C LYS A 24 16.17 13.82 -10.39
N TYR A 25 15.02 13.68 -11.04
CA TYR A 25 14.24 12.45 -11.07
C TYR A 25 13.97 12.02 -12.49
N ALA A 26 14.04 10.73 -12.75
CA ALA A 26 13.67 10.10 -14.02
C ALA A 26 12.58 9.04 -13.78
N PRO A 27 11.73 8.72 -14.76
CA PRO A 27 10.80 7.62 -14.68
C PRO A 27 11.52 6.30 -14.42
N ALA A 28 11.03 5.52 -13.46
CA ALA A 28 11.51 4.17 -13.19
C ALA A 28 10.33 3.21 -13.16
N ASP A 29 10.49 2.08 -13.83
CA ASP A 29 9.48 1.02 -13.87
C ASP A 29 9.33 0.37 -12.49
N VAL A 30 8.09 0.22 -12.07
CA VAL A 30 7.71 -0.47 -10.83
C VAL A 30 6.49 -1.35 -11.08
N SER A 31 6.34 -2.35 -10.24
CA SER A 31 5.22 -3.28 -10.27
C SER A 31 4.39 -3.16 -8.99
N ILE A 32 3.07 -3.25 -9.11
CA ILE A 32 2.17 -3.43 -7.97
C ILE A 32 1.69 -4.87 -8.02
N VAL A 33 1.92 -5.58 -6.93
CA VAL A 33 1.57 -6.99 -6.78
C VAL A 33 0.64 -7.17 -5.59
N GLU A 34 -0.25 -8.15 -5.68
CA GLU A 34 -1.05 -8.62 -4.56
C GLU A 34 -0.35 -9.82 -3.92
N LEU A 35 -0.18 -9.78 -2.60
CA LEU A 35 0.43 -10.82 -1.80
C LEU A 35 -0.64 -11.80 -1.34
N ASP A 36 -0.32 -13.10 -1.35
CA ASP A 36 -1.17 -14.13 -0.76
C ASP A 36 -0.76 -14.38 0.71
N LYS A 37 -1.63 -14.00 1.66
CA LYS A 37 -1.39 -14.24 3.10
C LYS A 37 -1.26 -15.71 3.47
N ASN A 38 -1.65 -16.64 2.58
CA ASN A 38 -1.50 -18.08 2.77
C ASN A 38 -0.20 -18.63 2.14
N ASP A 39 0.53 -17.84 1.35
CA ASP A 39 1.84 -18.23 0.81
C ASP A 39 2.96 -17.80 1.76
N LYS A 40 3.72 -18.78 2.27
CA LYS A 40 4.81 -18.53 3.22
C LYS A 40 5.91 -17.60 2.68
N ARG A 41 6.09 -17.54 1.34
CA ARG A 41 7.11 -16.67 0.71
C ARG A 41 6.67 -15.21 0.76
N ASP A 42 5.39 -14.96 0.48
CA ASP A 42 4.81 -13.64 0.51
C ASP A 42 4.76 -13.11 1.94
N VAL A 43 4.32 -13.94 2.89
CA VAL A 43 4.35 -13.60 4.32
C VAL A 43 5.78 -13.33 4.81
N LYS A 44 6.76 -14.12 4.34
CA LYS A 44 8.17 -13.89 4.67
C LYS A 44 8.70 -12.58 4.06
N ALA A 45 8.34 -12.26 2.82
CA ALA A 45 8.72 -10.98 2.19
C ALA A 45 8.14 -9.79 2.97
N LEU A 46 6.87 -9.89 3.36
CA LEU A 46 6.18 -8.89 4.18
C LEU A 46 6.84 -8.72 5.56
N TYR A 47 7.15 -9.84 6.25
CA TYR A 47 7.89 -9.83 7.51
C TYR A 47 9.23 -9.11 7.38
N ASN A 48 10.04 -9.52 6.41
CA ASN A 48 11.38 -8.92 6.21
C ASN A 48 11.29 -7.42 5.89
N ALA A 49 10.33 -7.00 5.06
CA ALA A 49 10.10 -5.58 4.79
C ALA A 49 9.71 -4.83 6.08
N SER A 50 8.82 -5.41 6.90
CA SER A 50 8.39 -4.81 8.16
C SER A 50 9.56 -4.62 9.15
N VAL A 51 10.45 -5.60 9.26
CA VAL A 51 11.66 -5.50 10.09
C VAL A 51 12.58 -4.39 9.59
N LEU A 52 12.91 -4.40 8.29
CA LEU A 52 13.77 -3.38 7.67
C LEU A 52 13.25 -1.94 7.86
N TRP A 53 11.93 -1.77 7.88
CA TRP A 53 11.33 -0.43 7.98
C TRP A 53 11.07 0.00 9.42
N ASN A 54 10.83 -0.95 10.33
CA ASN A 54 10.57 -0.65 11.73
C ASN A 54 11.77 0.05 12.41
N ASP A 55 12.98 -0.40 12.10
CA ASP A 55 14.23 0.22 12.57
C ASP A 55 14.38 1.69 12.10
N GLN A 56 13.63 2.08 11.08
CA GLN A 56 13.59 3.44 10.52
C GLN A 56 12.32 4.21 10.94
N GLY A 57 11.52 3.69 11.88
CA GLY A 57 10.34 4.33 12.43
C GLY A 57 9.05 4.14 11.62
N ALA A 58 9.01 3.24 10.65
CA ALA A 58 7.83 2.95 9.82
C ALA A 58 6.99 1.80 10.41
N LYS A 59 6.25 2.08 11.47
CA LYS A 59 5.53 1.09 12.29
C LYS A 59 4.37 0.38 11.59
N TYR A 60 3.72 1.01 10.62
CA TYR A 60 2.53 0.45 9.97
C TYR A 60 2.83 -0.78 9.09
N ALA A 61 4.07 -0.95 8.62
CA ALA A 61 4.47 -2.17 7.92
C ALA A 61 4.36 -3.41 8.84
N SER A 62 4.70 -3.27 10.12
CA SER A 62 4.53 -4.33 11.11
C SER A 62 3.05 -4.64 11.37
N ASN A 63 2.18 -3.63 11.37
CA ASN A 63 0.75 -3.85 11.51
C ASN A 63 0.22 -4.67 10.32
N ILE A 64 0.58 -4.30 9.08
CA ILE A 64 0.17 -5.06 7.87
C ILE A 64 0.63 -6.53 7.97
N TYR A 65 1.86 -6.78 8.43
CA TYR A 65 2.34 -8.14 8.64
C TYR A 65 1.55 -8.88 9.73
N HIS A 66 1.26 -8.25 10.86
CA HIS A 66 0.49 -8.86 11.95
C HIS A 66 -0.94 -9.20 11.53
N GLU A 67 -1.60 -8.35 10.74
CA GLU A 67 -2.91 -8.63 10.17
C GLU A 67 -2.84 -9.86 9.25
N ALA A 68 -1.83 -9.94 8.38
CA ALA A 68 -1.66 -11.07 7.46
C ALA A 68 -1.48 -12.41 8.18
N VAL A 69 -0.83 -12.41 9.35
CA VAL A 69 -0.54 -13.65 10.12
C VAL A 69 -1.67 -14.02 11.07
N LYS A 70 -2.26 -13.04 11.76
CA LYS A 70 -3.27 -13.32 12.80
C LYS A 70 -4.66 -13.47 12.22
N GLY A 71 -4.95 -12.78 11.09
CA GLY A 71 -6.29 -12.61 10.58
C GLY A 71 -7.16 -11.87 11.59
N TYR A 72 -7.65 -10.68 11.26
CA TYR A 72 -8.73 -10.10 12.03
C TYR A 72 -10.04 -10.55 11.40
N GLU A 73 -10.88 -11.20 12.18
CA GLU A 73 -12.27 -11.41 11.80
C GLU A 73 -13.01 -10.09 12.04
N TYR A 74 -13.10 -9.28 11.00
CA TYR A 74 -14.08 -8.19 10.97
C TYR A 74 -15.38 -8.77 10.42
N ASP A 75 -16.46 -8.70 11.18
CA ASP A 75 -17.77 -9.27 10.82
C ASP A 75 -18.34 -8.73 9.49
N ASP A 76 -17.87 -7.55 9.03
CA ASP A 76 -18.39 -6.84 7.85
C ASP A 76 -17.38 -6.75 6.68
N VAL A 77 -16.25 -7.45 6.72
CA VAL A 77 -15.23 -7.43 5.66
C VAL A 77 -15.34 -8.69 4.79
N ASP A 78 -15.66 -8.51 3.51
CA ASP A 78 -15.73 -9.63 2.56
C ASP A 78 -14.37 -10.17 2.16
N CYS A 79 -13.38 -9.27 1.99
CA CYS A 79 -12.06 -9.64 1.54
C CYS A 79 -11.00 -8.60 1.97
N GLU A 80 -9.85 -9.10 2.39
CA GLU A 80 -8.64 -8.30 2.65
C GLU A 80 -7.63 -8.47 1.52
N HIS A 81 -7.06 -7.35 1.08
CA HIS A 81 -6.10 -7.28 0.00
C HIS A 81 -4.77 -6.70 0.48
N TYR A 82 -3.70 -7.45 0.30
CA TYR A 82 -2.34 -7.09 0.70
C TYR A 82 -1.55 -6.71 -0.54
N LEU A 83 -1.29 -5.42 -0.75
CA LEU A 83 -0.59 -4.92 -1.92
C LEU A 83 0.85 -4.50 -1.59
N ALA A 84 1.78 -4.83 -2.47
CA ALA A 84 3.13 -4.30 -2.44
C ALA A 84 3.47 -3.59 -3.76
N LEU A 85 4.04 -2.39 -3.66
CA LEU A 85 4.69 -1.71 -4.78
C LEU A 85 6.19 -2.00 -4.69
N THR A 86 6.77 -2.52 -5.77
CA THR A 86 8.16 -2.99 -5.81
C THR A 86 8.89 -2.55 -7.07
N GLU A 87 10.21 -2.34 -6.98
CA GLU A 87 11.09 -2.18 -8.17
C GLU A 87 11.33 -3.51 -8.91
N GLN A 88 10.91 -4.64 -8.36
CA GLN A 88 11.03 -5.93 -9.02
C GLN A 88 10.05 -6.02 -10.20
N ASN A 89 10.56 -6.37 -11.38
CA ASN A 89 9.78 -6.39 -12.62
C ASN A 89 9.46 -7.81 -13.11
N SER A 90 10.00 -8.84 -12.44
CA SER A 90 9.79 -10.26 -12.77
C SER A 90 9.99 -11.13 -11.54
N ASP A 91 9.66 -12.42 -11.65
CA ASP A 91 9.81 -13.42 -10.57
C ASP A 91 9.13 -12.99 -9.25
N PHE A 92 7.88 -12.58 -9.34
CA PHE A 92 7.11 -12.19 -8.14
C PHE A 92 6.87 -13.36 -7.17
N LYS A 93 7.19 -14.60 -7.59
CA LYS A 93 7.17 -15.78 -6.71
C LYS A 93 8.23 -15.72 -5.60
N ASN A 94 9.28 -14.92 -5.80
CA ASN A 94 10.36 -14.69 -4.85
C ASN A 94 10.54 -13.19 -4.64
N LEU A 95 9.51 -12.55 -4.09
CA LEU A 95 9.53 -11.10 -3.88
C LEU A 95 10.64 -10.70 -2.91
N GLN A 96 11.52 -9.81 -3.36
CA GLN A 96 12.66 -9.32 -2.59
C GLN A 96 12.20 -8.16 -1.70
N SER A 97 12.30 -8.33 -0.39
CA SER A 97 11.82 -7.37 0.60
C SER A 97 12.53 -6.02 0.55
N ASP A 98 13.81 -6.01 0.18
CA ASP A 98 14.61 -4.79 -0.01
C ASP A 98 14.21 -3.98 -1.24
N LYS A 99 13.49 -4.60 -2.18
CA LYS A 99 12.93 -3.93 -3.37
C LYS A 99 11.49 -3.43 -3.17
N ILE A 100 10.85 -3.76 -2.06
CA ILE A 100 9.52 -3.23 -1.74
C ILE A 100 9.64 -1.76 -1.36
N LEU A 101 8.85 -0.91 -2.02
CA LEU A 101 8.81 0.54 -1.85
C LEU A 101 7.60 1.02 -1.06
N GLY A 102 6.50 0.27 -1.09
CA GLY A 102 5.25 0.57 -0.41
C GLY A 102 4.45 -0.68 -0.12
N LEU A 103 3.69 -0.65 0.98
CA LEU A 103 2.76 -1.69 1.41
C LEU A 103 1.41 -1.06 1.70
N MET A 104 0.33 -1.72 1.31
CA MET A 104 -1.04 -1.33 1.60
C MET A 104 -1.86 -2.56 1.99
N LEU A 105 -2.63 -2.42 3.05
CA LEU A 105 -3.76 -3.29 3.36
C LEU A 105 -5.03 -2.49 3.13
N PHE A 106 -5.92 -3.01 2.31
CA PHE A 106 -7.28 -2.50 2.21
C PHE A 106 -8.29 -3.64 2.29
N SER A 107 -9.46 -3.31 2.80
CA SER A 107 -10.57 -4.23 2.97
C SER A 107 -11.67 -3.85 2.00
N SER A 108 -12.21 -4.84 1.28
CA SER A 108 -13.39 -4.64 0.42
C SER A 108 -14.66 -5.12 1.12
N SER A 109 -15.73 -4.34 0.98
CA SER A 109 -17.07 -4.70 1.46
C SER A 109 -18.03 -4.77 0.27
N ARG A 110 -19.03 -5.65 0.33
CA ARG A 110 -20.06 -5.74 -0.74
C ARG A 110 -21.03 -4.57 -0.72
N TYR A 111 -21.28 -4.04 0.45
CA TYR A 111 -22.40 -3.12 0.70
C TYR A 111 -21.95 -1.70 1.01
N ASP A 112 -20.72 -1.55 1.49
CA ASP A 112 -20.20 -0.29 1.99
C ASP A 112 -18.97 0.19 1.20
N ALA A 113 -18.37 1.27 1.67
CA ALA A 113 -17.10 1.78 1.16
C ALA A 113 -15.98 0.78 1.42
N ASP A 114 -15.06 0.67 0.46
CA ASP A 114 -13.80 -0.03 0.72
C ASP A 114 -12.93 0.82 1.66
N GLN A 115 -12.16 0.17 2.52
CA GLN A 115 -11.39 0.85 3.54
C GLN A 115 -9.90 0.63 3.37
N ILE A 116 -9.11 1.70 3.32
CA ILE A 116 -7.67 1.63 3.48
C ILE A 116 -7.38 1.48 4.98
N THR A 117 -7.00 0.27 5.38
CA THR A 117 -6.64 -0.03 6.78
C THR A 117 -5.26 0.49 7.09
N TRP A 118 -4.28 0.17 6.24
CA TRP A 118 -2.90 0.61 6.39
C TRP A 118 -2.27 0.95 5.04
N LEU A 119 -1.53 2.05 5.01
CA LEU A 119 -0.63 2.41 3.90
C LEU A 119 0.69 2.90 4.49
N GLN A 120 1.77 2.21 4.15
CA GLN A 120 3.11 2.57 4.56
C GLN A 120 4.04 2.61 3.35
N VAL A 121 4.80 3.67 3.20
CA VAL A 121 5.90 3.76 2.23
C VAL A 121 7.24 3.53 2.92
N ARG A 122 8.20 2.98 2.20
CA ARG A 122 9.57 2.78 2.69
C ARG A 122 10.15 4.12 3.17
N PRO A 123 10.81 4.19 4.32
CA PRO A 123 11.25 5.46 4.93
C PRO A 123 12.06 6.37 4.02
N ASN A 124 12.98 5.81 3.20
CA ASN A 124 13.77 6.58 2.24
C ASN A 124 12.95 7.13 1.05
N THR A 125 11.67 6.78 0.95
CA THR A 125 10.72 7.33 -0.03
C THR A 125 9.76 8.34 0.59
N ASN A 126 9.85 8.58 1.90
CA ASN A 126 8.98 9.50 2.63
C ASN A 126 9.34 10.97 2.32
N SER A 127 8.31 11.81 2.17
CA SER A 127 8.46 13.24 1.85
C SER A 127 9.16 14.07 2.93
N LYS A 128 9.18 13.61 4.19
CA LYS A 128 9.83 14.32 5.30
C LYS A 128 11.37 14.35 5.20
N GLN A 129 11.95 13.48 4.35
CA GLN A 129 13.40 13.43 4.10
C GLN A 129 13.70 13.75 2.63
N THR A 130 13.32 14.93 2.18
CA THR A 130 13.36 15.33 0.76
C THR A 130 14.74 15.16 0.10
N TRP A 131 15.80 15.47 0.83
CA TRP A 131 17.18 15.40 0.33
C TRP A 131 17.74 13.96 0.21
N LYS A 132 17.08 12.98 0.86
CA LYS A 132 17.42 11.55 0.79
C LYS A 132 16.42 10.73 -0.01
N ARG A 133 15.37 11.37 -0.50
CA ARG A 133 14.24 10.69 -1.09
C ARG A 133 14.63 10.00 -2.40
N GLU A 134 14.66 8.68 -2.37
CA GLU A 134 15.03 7.88 -3.54
C GLU A 134 13.89 7.83 -4.59
N TYR A 135 12.65 7.66 -4.15
CA TYR A 135 11.47 7.61 -5.01
C TYR A 135 10.42 8.65 -4.60
N LYS A 136 9.69 9.19 -5.57
CA LYS A 136 8.50 10.04 -5.37
C LYS A 136 7.24 9.31 -5.80
N GLY A 137 6.11 9.62 -5.16
CA GLY A 137 4.80 9.15 -5.62
C GLY A 137 4.46 7.70 -5.33
N VAL A 138 5.23 6.98 -4.49
CA VAL A 138 4.94 5.58 -4.10
C VAL A 138 3.50 5.44 -3.55
N GLY A 139 3.16 6.18 -2.52
CA GLY A 139 1.80 6.14 -1.95
C GLY A 139 0.72 6.59 -2.94
N ALA A 140 1.01 7.63 -3.75
CA ALA A 140 0.08 8.10 -4.77
C ALA A 140 -0.19 7.04 -5.85
N ALA A 141 0.84 6.29 -6.28
CA ALA A 141 0.67 5.21 -7.25
C ALA A 141 -0.24 4.09 -6.71
N MET A 142 -0.11 3.76 -5.42
CA MET A 142 -0.96 2.75 -4.77
C MET A 142 -2.41 3.24 -4.62
N ILE A 143 -2.62 4.49 -4.21
CA ILE A 143 -3.97 5.10 -4.14
C ILE A 143 -4.61 5.16 -5.54
N ASN A 144 -3.85 5.56 -6.57
CA ASN A 144 -4.36 5.62 -7.93
C ASN A 144 -4.73 4.24 -8.47
N LEU A 145 -4.01 3.18 -8.11
CA LEU A 145 -4.43 1.83 -8.44
C LEU A 145 -5.76 1.50 -7.76
N LEU A 146 -5.86 1.72 -6.43
CA LEU A 146 -7.07 1.41 -5.67
C LEU A 146 -8.30 2.12 -6.26
N LYS A 147 -8.18 3.41 -6.61
CA LYS A 147 -9.23 4.16 -7.29
C LYS A 147 -9.65 3.54 -8.63
N GLN A 148 -8.68 3.01 -9.40
CA GLN A 148 -8.97 2.38 -10.70
C GLN A 148 -9.70 1.04 -10.58
N ILE A 149 -9.35 0.22 -9.58
CA ILE A 149 -10.02 -1.06 -9.36
C ILE A 149 -11.37 -0.89 -8.66
N ASN A 150 -11.56 0.23 -7.98
CA ASN A 150 -12.73 0.54 -7.15
C ASN A 150 -13.58 1.71 -7.66
N TYR A 151 -13.55 1.98 -8.97
CA TYR A 151 -14.21 3.16 -9.55
C TYR A 151 -15.72 3.29 -9.27
N ASN A 152 -16.39 2.22 -8.86
CA ASN A 152 -17.83 2.19 -8.55
C ASN A 152 -18.14 2.25 -7.04
N LYS A 153 -17.13 2.45 -6.20
CA LYS A 153 -17.32 2.43 -4.75
C LYS A 153 -16.54 3.53 -4.05
N PRO A 154 -17.11 4.06 -2.98
CA PRO A 154 -16.37 4.96 -2.10
C PRO A 154 -15.17 4.25 -1.47
N ILE A 155 -14.16 5.04 -1.12
CA ILE A 155 -12.99 4.58 -0.38
C ILE A 155 -12.86 5.43 0.88
N ASN A 156 -12.83 4.77 2.03
CA ASN A 156 -12.62 5.41 3.32
C ASN A 156 -11.20 5.21 3.81
N VAL A 157 -10.70 6.14 4.61
CA VAL A 157 -9.46 6.02 5.36
C VAL A 157 -9.53 6.80 6.68
N VAL A 158 -9.08 6.20 7.76
CA VAL A 158 -8.75 6.93 9.00
C VAL A 158 -7.26 7.23 8.98
N SER A 159 -6.94 8.47 8.65
CA SER A 159 -5.56 8.90 8.43
C SER A 159 -4.84 9.24 9.72
N ALA A 160 -3.55 8.93 9.82
CA ALA A 160 -2.69 9.60 10.79
C ALA A 160 -2.71 11.11 10.55
N SER A 161 -2.65 11.92 11.62
CA SER A 161 -2.78 13.37 11.55
C SER A 161 -1.77 14.03 10.59
N ASP A 162 -0.58 13.47 10.48
CA ASP A 162 0.50 13.93 9.62
C ASP A 162 0.39 13.45 8.15
N ALA A 163 -0.59 12.60 7.84
CA ALA A 163 -0.85 12.10 6.50
C ALA A 163 -2.16 12.65 5.89
N VAL A 164 -2.95 13.44 6.63
CA VAL A 164 -4.22 14.02 6.14
C VAL A 164 -4.00 14.81 4.84
N ASP A 165 -2.99 15.67 4.79
CA ASP A 165 -2.68 16.48 3.61
C ASP A 165 -2.27 15.63 2.40
N PHE A 166 -1.66 14.47 2.63
CA PHE A 166 -1.36 13.53 1.56
C PHE A 166 -2.65 13.01 0.92
N TYR A 167 -3.61 12.54 1.70
CA TYR A 167 -4.87 12.04 1.17
C TYR A 167 -5.70 13.13 0.51
N LYS A 168 -5.74 14.34 1.08
CA LYS A 168 -6.41 15.50 0.45
C LYS A 168 -5.83 15.82 -0.93
N LYS A 169 -4.51 15.75 -1.10
CA LYS A 169 -3.85 15.89 -2.41
C LYS A 169 -4.21 14.76 -3.38
N GLN A 170 -4.64 13.61 -2.88
CA GLN A 170 -5.19 12.53 -3.69
C GLN A 170 -6.70 12.68 -3.95
N GLY A 171 -7.33 13.79 -3.56
CA GLY A 171 -8.75 14.07 -3.79
C GLY A 171 -9.70 13.51 -2.74
N PHE A 172 -9.19 13.05 -1.60
CA PHE A 172 -10.04 12.68 -0.46
C PHE A 172 -10.56 13.94 0.24
N THR A 173 -11.80 13.90 0.70
CA THR A 173 -12.46 14.94 1.48
C THR A 173 -12.71 14.48 2.90
N ASN A 174 -12.97 15.40 3.82
CA ASN A 174 -13.36 15.03 5.17
C ASN A 174 -14.71 14.32 5.16
N CYS A 175 -14.85 13.24 5.92
CA CYS A 175 -16.16 12.69 6.23
C CYS A 175 -16.95 13.69 7.11
N GLU A 176 -18.26 13.73 6.93
CA GLU A 176 -19.14 14.38 7.90
C GLU A 176 -19.17 13.51 9.17
N GLY A 177 -18.71 14.04 10.31
CA GLY A 177 -18.69 13.33 11.59
C GLY A 177 -17.58 13.79 12.54
N ASP A 178 -17.55 13.20 13.73
CA ASP A 178 -16.73 13.62 14.86
C ASP A 178 -15.26 13.18 14.79
N ILE A 179 -14.84 12.46 13.75
CA ILE A 179 -13.47 11.99 13.58
C ILE A 179 -12.73 12.87 12.56
N PRO A 180 -11.92 13.86 13.00
CA PRO A 180 -11.28 14.84 12.09
C PRO A 180 -10.33 14.22 11.06
N SER A 181 -9.82 13.00 11.31
CA SER A 181 -8.90 12.28 10.42
C SER A 181 -9.59 11.25 9.52
N SER A 182 -10.92 11.13 9.58
CA SER A 182 -11.71 10.29 8.69
C SER A 182 -11.88 10.99 7.35
N LEU A 183 -11.42 10.35 6.28
CA LEU A 183 -11.42 10.88 4.93
C LEU A 183 -12.12 9.90 4.00
N TYR A 184 -12.76 10.45 3.00
CA TYR A 184 -13.60 9.75 2.07
C TYR A 184 -13.28 10.19 0.63
N TRP A 185 -13.27 9.25 -0.29
CA TRP A 185 -13.16 9.51 -1.72
C TRP A 185 -14.25 8.78 -2.47
N TRP A 186 -14.89 9.47 -3.38
CA TRP A 186 -15.85 8.92 -4.34
C TRP A 186 -15.86 9.76 -5.61
N GLU A 187 -15.76 9.09 -6.73
CA GLU A 187 -15.96 9.68 -8.05
C GLU A 187 -17.37 9.28 -8.48
N GLY A 188 -18.31 10.18 -8.22
CA GLY A 188 -19.71 10.04 -8.60
C GLY A 188 -19.93 10.19 -10.10
#